data_36665fa0a091116d51e638b177bb683c
#
_entry.id   36665fa0a091116d51e638b177bb683c
#
_cell.length_a   1.000
_cell.length_b   1.000
_cell.length_c   1.000
_cell.angle_alpha   90.00
_cell.angle_beta   90.00
_cell.angle_gamma   90.00
#
_symmetry.space_group_name_H-M   'P 1'
#
loop_
_entity.id
_entity.type
_entity.pdbx_description
1 polymer ?
#
loop_
_entity_poly.entity_id
_entity_poly.type
_entity_poly.pdbx_seq_one_letter_code
_entity_poly.pdbx_strand_id
1 'polypeptide(L)'
;MFSQLFSRSKTAITREVHLYNTESREVELFTPLDQKEVKIYSCGPTVYDHIHIGNLRAFVASDICKRVLMRNGYLVKHTINLTDFGHLSDDGDSGEDKMMKSLKRDGLPINLESMRQLSDRYVSFFKDDIEELRILPPNKWARASDYVKKQISLIETLVEKGFAYETSDGLYFDISQFPTYGRLGKINLEKLKSGARIEVNKEKKHPADFAIWKKSDLGWSSKWGKGFPGWHIECSAMAMDTLGKQIDIHTGGEDLSGTHHNAEIAQSEAVTGKTFVKYWLHNAFITIDNTKVSKSLGNTITMRHLMDRGFTGDDYRYWLLTSHYRSPINFSWEALQSAKQALFRLKRLVYEEYRQKATVPDQTYLEKFDEHLANDFDTAGAIATLWDMVKDESLDAKTKCGTLMSMDEILDIGLSDDLNEGVKSLGVVSADEIPEKIQSLIDERETARIARKWEVSDAIRDKIKLEGYDLEDTTHGPKITKI
;
A
#
# COMPACT_ATOMS: atom_id res chain seq x y z
N MET A 1 -5.13 11.74 -17.91
CA MET A 1 -4.39 10.59 -18.45
C MET A 1 -4.97 9.23 -18.03
N PHE A 2 -5.59 9.10 -16.87
CA PHE A 2 -6.23 7.84 -16.38
C PHE A 2 -7.30 7.22 -17.30
N SER A 3 -7.91 7.98 -18.21
CA SER A 3 -8.96 7.45 -19.10
C SER A 3 -8.45 6.61 -20.28
N GLN A 4 -7.17 6.64 -20.61
CA GLN A 4 -6.63 5.90 -21.76
C GLN A 4 -6.19 4.48 -21.40
N LEU A 5 -5.83 4.20 -20.14
CA LEU A 5 -5.53 2.84 -19.66
C LEU A 5 -6.76 1.91 -19.70
N PHE A 6 -7.96 2.49 -19.63
CA PHE A 6 -9.23 1.74 -19.57
C PHE A 6 -9.94 1.55 -20.91
N SER A 7 -9.42 2.07 -22.03
CA SER A 7 -10.07 2.02 -23.32
C SER A 7 -9.65 0.87 -24.23
N ARG A 8 -8.79 -0.05 -23.76
CA ARG A 8 -8.45 -1.25 -24.56
C ARG A 8 -9.62 -2.22 -24.55
N SER A 9 -10.18 -2.43 -25.74
CA SER A 9 -11.15 -3.49 -26.09
C SER A 9 -10.72 -4.83 -25.48
N LYS A 10 -11.73 -5.65 -25.09
CA LYS A 10 -11.64 -7.06 -24.66
C LYS A 10 -10.43 -7.79 -25.24
N THR A 11 -9.27 -7.66 -24.63
CA THR A 11 -8.07 -8.40 -24.99
C THR A 11 -8.14 -9.78 -24.35
N ALA A 12 -7.70 -10.79 -25.08
CA ALA A 12 -7.48 -12.13 -24.54
C ALA A 12 -6.44 -12.04 -23.40
N ILE A 13 -6.55 -12.92 -22.40
CA ILE A 13 -5.52 -13.07 -21.36
C ILE A 13 -4.19 -13.34 -22.06
N THR A 14 -3.20 -12.49 -21.79
CA THR A 14 -1.95 -12.47 -22.56
C THR A 14 -0.90 -13.40 -22.01
N ARG A 15 -0.92 -13.69 -20.68
CA ARG A 15 0.09 -14.51 -20.00
C ARG A 15 -0.52 -15.21 -18.78
N GLU A 16 -0.04 -16.40 -18.48
CA GLU A 16 -0.31 -17.08 -17.20
C GLU A 16 0.36 -16.34 -16.06
N VAL A 17 -0.38 -16.07 -15.00
CA VAL A 17 0.10 -15.44 -13.78
C VAL A 17 0.18 -16.50 -12.70
N HIS A 18 1.32 -16.59 -12.03
CA HIS A 18 1.52 -17.45 -10.87
C HIS A 18 1.65 -16.56 -9.63
N LEU A 19 1.08 -16.99 -8.52
CA LEU A 19 1.15 -16.23 -7.27
C LEU A 19 1.24 -17.16 -6.07
N TYR A 20 1.99 -16.72 -5.07
CA TYR A 20 2.13 -17.45 -3.83
C TYR A 20 0.84 -17.33 -3.00
N ASN A 21 0.23 -18.46 -2.72
CA ASN A 21 -0.95 -18.51 -1.87
C ASN A 21 -0.52 -18.88 -0.43
N THR A 22 -0.77 -17.99 0.52
CA THR A 22 -0.39 -18.21 1.93
C THR A 22 -1.10 -19.42 2.55
N GLU A 23 -2.28 -19.79 2.05
CA GLU A 23 -3.03 -20.94 2.58
C GLU A 23 -2.35 -22.27 2.20
N SER A 24 -2.04 -22.48 0.94
CA SER A 24 -1.30 -23.66 0.46
C SER A 24 0.19 -23.58 0.77
N ARG A 25 0.78 -22.37 0.80
CA ARG A 25 2.22 -22.05 0.85
C ARG A 25 2.99 -22.46 -0.39
N GLU A 26 2.32 -22.43 -1.52
CA GLU A 26 2.87 -22.76 -2.83
C GLU A 26 2.63 -21.61 -3.81
N VAL A 27 3.48 -21.55 -4.84
CA VAL A 27 3.23 -20.69 -5.99
C VAL A 27 2.30 -21.45 -6.93
N GLU A 28 1.12 -20.91 -7.14
CA GLU A 28 0.05 -21.54 -7.90
C GLU A 28 -0.26 -20.75 -9.17
N LEU A 29 -0.71 -21.45 -10.20
CA LEU A 29 -1.30 -20.82 -11.38
C LEU A 29 -2.58 -20.09 -10.97
N PHE A 30 -2.63 -18.80 -11.22
CA PHE A 30 -3.81 -18.00 -10.96
C PHE A 30 -4.94 -18.35 -11.93
N THR A 31 -6.04 -18.82 -11.38
CA THR A 31 -7.28 -19.09 -12.13
C THR A 31 -8.42 -18.35 -11.42
N PRO A 32 -8.99 -17.29 -12.00
CA PRO A 32 -10.05 -16.52 -11.35
C PRO A 32 -11.34 -17.33 -11.22
N LEU A 33 -12.21 -16.90 -10.30
CA LEU A 33 -13.56 -17.45 -10.12
C LEU A 33 -14.47 -17.14 -11.33
N ASP A 34 -14.27 -15.99 -11.93
CA ASP A 34 -14.89 -15.55 -13.18
C ASP A 34 -13.80 -15.25 -14.20
N GLN A 35 -13.91 -15.79 -15.41
CA GLN A 35 -12.89 -15.63 -16.46
C GLN A 35 -12.63 -14.17 -16.87
N LYS A 36 -13.53 -13.26 -16.54
CA LYS A 36 -13.47 -11.86 -16.99
C LYS A 36 -13.20 -10.86 -15.86
N GLU A 37 -13.66 -11.15 -14.65
CA GLU A 37 -13.59 -10.24 -13.51
C GLU A 37 -12.82 -10.88 -12.34
N VAL A 38 -11.77 -10.22 -11.86
CA VAL A 38 -11.02 -10.61 -10.68
C VAL A 38 -11.43 -9.70 -9.51
N LYS A 39 -11.82 -10.31 -8.40
CA LYS A 39 -12.27 -9.63 -7.18
C LYS A 39 -11.15 -9.59 -6.17
N ILE A 40 -10.70 -8.39 -5.81
CA ILE A 40 -9.65 -8.16 -4.81
C ILE A 40 -10.24 -7.44 -3.61
N TYR A 41 -10.01 -7.98 -2.41
CA TYR A 41 -10.24 -7.28 -1.17
C TYR A 41 -8.91 -7.04 -0.47
N SER A 42 -8.67 -5.82 -0.01
CA SER A 42 -7.46 -5.48 0.75
C SER A 42 -7.85 -4.94 2.11
N CYS A 43 -7.25 -5.49 3.18
CA CYS A 43 -7.39 -4.92 4.50
C CYS A 43 -6.85 -3.49 4.52
N GLY A 44 -7.73 -2.54 4.82
CA GLY A 44 -7.44 -1.13 4.92
C GLY A 44 -7.00 -0.72 6.33
N PRO A 45 -6.71 0.57 6.55
CA PRO A 45 -6.25 1.06 7.83
C PRO A 45 -7.38 1.23 8.85
N THR A 46 -7.01 1.17 10.13
CA THR A 46 -7.82 1.77 11.19
C THR A 46 -7.51 3.26 11.24
N VAL A 47 -8.51 4.09 10.93
CA VAL A 47 -8.35 5.53 10.65
C VAL A 47 -8.48 6.39 11.91
N TYR A 48 -7.65 6.14 12.91
CA TYR A 48 -7.59 6.88 14.18
C TYR A 48 -6.31 7.73 14.33
N ASP A 49 -5.35 7.54 13.45
CA ASP A 49 -4.05 8.18 13.45
C ASP A 49 -3.39 8.03 12.08
N HIS A 50 -2.29 8.77 11.81
CA HIS A 50 -1.50 8.58 10.63
C HIS A 50 -1.00 7.14 10.52
N ILE A 51 -1.04 6.59 9.30
CA ILE A 51 -0.45 5.29 9.03
C ILE A 51 1.06 5.44 8.85
N HIS A 52 1.81 4.41 9.18
CA HIS A 52 3.26 4.41 9.02
C HIS A 52 3.67 3.71 7.72
N ILE A 53 4.92 3.95 7.29
CA ILE A 53 5.47 3.41 6.05
C ILE A 53 5.33 1.87 5.95
N GLY A 54 5.42 1.15 7.06
CA GLY A 54 5.21 -0.30 7.09
C GLY A 54 3.83 -0.73 6.61
N ASN A 55 2.76 0.02 6.96
CA ASN A 55 1.42 -0.26 6.47
C ASN A 55 1.28 0.06 4.97
N LEU A 56 1.92 1.14 4.51
CA LEU A 56 1.86 1.56 3.10
C LEU A 56 2.43 0.51 2.14
N ARG A 57 3.37 -0.32 2.60
CA ARG A 57 3.91 -1.44 1.82
C ARG A 57 2.81 -2.40 1.35
N ALA A 58 1.82 -2.69 2.20
CA ALA A 58 0.72 -3.58 1.84
C ALA A 58 -0.11 -3.04 0.68
N PHE A 59 -0.32 -1.71 0.64
CA PHE A 59 -1.07 -1.07 -0.44
C PHE A 59 -0.27 -1.02 -1.74
N VAL A 60 1.06 -0.81 -1.69
CA VAL A 60 1.92 -0.90 -2.88
C VAL A 60 1.93 -2.32 -3.44
N ALA A 61 2.03 -3.35 -2.58
CA ALA A 61 1.96 -4.75 -3.03
C ALA A 61 0.60 -5.08 -3.69
N SER A 62 -0.50 -4.61 -3.10
CA SER A 62 -1.84 -4.76 -3.66
C SER A 62 -2.02 -4.01 -4.99
N ASP A 63 -1.40 -2.83 -5.13
CA ASP A 63 -1.40 -2.05 -6.36
C ASP A 63 -0.66 -2.78 -7.49
N ILE A 64 0.53 -3.33 -7.22
CA ILE A 64 1.28 -4.12 -8.19
C ILE A 64 0.47 -5.36 -8.62
N CYS A 65 -0.14 -6.08 -7.68
CA CYS A 65 -1.04 -7.19 -7.99
C CYS A 65 -2.15 -6.74 -8.95
N LYS A 66 -2.84 -5.66 -8.64
CA LYS A 66 -3.90 -5.09 -9.48
C LYS A 66 -3.39 -4.72 -10.87
N ARG A 67 -2.26 -4.02 -10.99
CA ARG A 67 -1.67 -3.58 -12.27
C ARG A 67 -1.25 -4.76 -13.13
N VAL A 68 -0.61 -5.75 -12.54
CA VAL A 68 -0.19 -6.97 -13.26
C VAL A 68 -1.40 -7.72 -13.81
N LEU A 69 -2.45 -7.89 -13.04
CA LEU A 69 -3.69 -8.52 -13.50
C LEU A 69 -4.35 -7.71 -14.62
N MET A 70 -4.42 -6.40 -14.49
CA MET A 70 -4.97 -5.51 -15.53
C MET A 70 -4.14 -5.56 -16.82
N ARG A 71 -2.80 -5.57 -16.73
CA ARG A 71 -1.90 -5.71 -17.89
C ARG A 71 -2.11 -7.05 -18.61
N ASN A 72 -2.44 -8.11 -17.86
CA ASN A 72 -2.76 -9.43 -18.40
C ASN A 72 -4.23 -9.56 -18.90
N GLY A 73 -4.99 -8.47 -18.94
CA GLY A 73 -6.31 -8.42 -19.58
C GLY A 73 -7.49 -8.68 -18.65
N TYR A 74 -7.27 -8.84 -17.34
CA TYR A 74 -8.36 -9.01 -16.38
C TYR A 74 -9.03 -7.67 -16.04
N LEU A 75 -10.35 -7.70 -15.88
CA LEU A 75 -11.09 -6.62 -15.23
C LEU A 75 -10.99 -6.81 -13.72
N VAL A 76 -10.41 -5.85 -13.03
CA VAL A 76 -10.19 -5.94 -11.58
C VAL A 76 -11.23 -5.10 -10.84
N LYS A 77 -11.98 -5.74 -9.94
CA LYS A 77 -12.88 -5.11 -8.99
C LYS A 77 -12.25 -5.13 -7.60
N HIS A 78 -11.82 -3.99 -7.12
CA HIS A 78 -11.05 -3.85 -5.89
C HIS A 78 -11.82 -3.09 -4.81
N THR A 79 -11.89 -3.65 -3.61
CA THR A 79 -12.44 -3.00 -2.40
C THR A 79 -11.37 -2.89 -1.33
N ILE A 80 -11.26 -1.72 -0.70
CA ILE A 80 -10.43 -1.48 0.49
C ILE A 80 -11.34 -0.98 1.60
N ASN A 81 -11.24 -1.56 2.80
CA ASN A 81 -12.01 -1.07 3.94
C ASN A 81 -11.34 0.13 4.62
N LEU A 82 -12.15 0.84 5.40
CA LEU A 82 -11.74 1.90 6.31
C LEU A 82 -12.37 1.59 7.67
N THR A 83 -11.56 1.13 8.64
CA THR A 83 -12.04 0.80 9.99
C THR A 83 -12.06 2.06 10.83
N ASP A 84 -13.25 2.54 11.16
CA ASP A 84 -13.49 3.81 11.85
C ASP A 84 -14.14 3.66 13.24
N PHE A 85 -14.16 2.44 13.79
CA PHE A 85 -14.58 2.11 15.14
C PHE A 85 -14.12 0.70 15.56
N GLY A 86 -14.35 0.31 16.82
CA GLY A 86 -14.34 -1.10 17.26
C GLY A 86 -12.97 -1.80 17.32
N HIS A 87 -11.86 -1.11 17.07
CA HIS A 87 -10.53 -1.70 17.09
C HIS A 87 -9.84 -1.47 18.43
N LEU A 88 -9.71 -2.53 19.23
CA LEU A 88 -9.07 -2.50 20.53
C LEU A 88 -7.55 -2.35 20.46
N SER A 89 -6.92 -1.93 21.56
CA SER A 89 -5.49 -1.58 21.59
C SER A 89 -4.56 -2.77 21.39
N ASP A 90 -4.94 -3.93 21.89
CA ASP A 90 -4.32 -5.19 21.55
C ASP A 90 -5.10 -5.83 20.38
N ASP A 91 -4.43 -6.60 19.56
CA ASP A 91 -5.09 -7.32 18.45
C ASP A 91 -5.95 -8.49 18.97
N GLY A 92 -6.25 -8.51 20.27
CA GLY A 92 -7.19 -9.36 20.97
C GLY A 92 -8.51 -8.61 21.27
N ASP A 93 -9.28 -9.17 22.21
CA ASP A 93 -10.60 -8.62 22.60
C ASP A 93 -10.55 -7.76 23.86
N SER A 94 -9.36 -7.31 24.29
CA SER A 94 -9.14 -6.51 25.49
C SER A 94 -8.46 -5.19 25.16
N GLY A 95 -8.43 -4.28 26.15
CA GLY A 95 -7.82 -2.97 25.98
C GLY A 95 -8.82 -1.87 25.60
N GLU A 96 -8.33 -0.65 25.52
CA GLU A 96 -9.13 0.51 25.16
C GLU A 96 -9.26 0.63 23.64
N ASP A 97 -10.43 1.02 23.15
CA ASP A 97 -10.65 1.30 21.73
C ASP A 97 -9.72 2.40 21.24
N LYS A 98 -9.02 2.14 20.11
CA LYS A 98 -8.02 3.04 19.51
C LYS A 98 -8.61 4.40 19.12
N MET A 99 -9.89 4.42 18.67
CA MET A 99 -10.60 5.67 18.33
C MET A 99 -10.89 6.47 19.60
N MET A 100 -11.39 5.82 20.66
CA MET A 100 -11.65 6.49 21.95
C MET A 100 -10.38 7.07 22.54
N LYS A 101 -9.25 6.34 22.47
CA LYS A 101 -7.96 6.81 22.92
C LYS A 101 -7.51 8.07 22.16
N SER A 102 -7.75 8.09 20.85
CA SER A 102 -7.41 9.26 20.02
C SER A 102 -8.33 10.45 20.28
N LEU A 103 -9.62 10.23 20.50
CA LEU A 103 -10.54 11.29 20.91
C LEU A 103 -10.11 11.93 22.23
N LYS A 104 -9.72 11.10 23.23
CA LYS A 104 -9.20 11.59 24.52
C LYS A 104 -7.91 12.41 24.34
N ARG A 105 -6.97 11.91 23.52
CA ARG A 105 -5.72 12.63 23.19
C ARG A 105 -5.99 14.00 22.58
N ASP A 106 -6.97 14.09 21.70
CA ASP A 106 -7.32 15.31 20.95
C ASP A 106 -8.33 16.19 21.72
N GLY A 107 -8.74 15.82 22.94
CA GLY A 107 -9.69 16.57 23.77
C GLY A 107 -11.12 16.62 23.20
N LEU A 108 -11.50 15.66 22.37
CA LEU A 108 -12.79 15.59 21.70
C LEU A 108 -13.82 14.80 22.53
N PRO A 109 -15.13 15.13 22.43
CA PRO A 109 -16.20 14.36 23.06
C PRO A 109 -16.20 12.90 22.60
N ILE A 110 -16.47 11.96 23.54
CA ILE A 110 -16.55 10.52 23.20
C ILE A 110 -17.98 10.19 22.75
N ASN A 111 -18.21 10.27 21.45
CA ASN A 111 -19.48 9.90 20.80
C ASN A 111 -19.23 9.49 19.34
N LEU A 112 -20.24 8.89 18.67
CA LEU A 112 -20.12 8.41 17.30
C LEU A 112 -19.85 9.52 16.28
N GLU A 113 -20.37 10.73 16.52
CA GLU A 113 -20.15 11.87 15.64
C GLU A 113 -18.67 12.32 15.67
N SER A 114 -18.10 12.46 16.87
CA SER A 114 -16.67 12.79 17.02
C SER A 114 -15.76 11.70 16.46
N MET A 115 -16.13 10.41 16.59
CA MET A 115 -15.43 9.31 15.95
C MET A 115 -15.45 9.47 14.42
N ARG A 116 -16.61 9.80 13.85
CA ARG A 116 -16.76 10.03 12.41
C ARG A 116 -15.90 11.20 11.94
N GLN A 117 -15.94 12.33 12.62
CA GLN A 117 -15.14 13.51 12.29
C GLN A 117 -13.63 13.24 12.39
N LEU A 118 -13.20 12.53 13.45
CA LEU A 118 -11.82 12.11 13.60
C LEU A 118 -11.39 11.22 12.45
N SER A 119 -12.18 10.20 12.14
CA SER A 119 -11.90 9.26 11.06
C SER A 119 -11.88 9.94 9.69
N ASP A 120 -12.77 10.90 9.41
CA ASP A 120 -12.79 11.65 8.15
C ASP A 120 -11.45 12.39 7.92
N ARG A 121 -10.89 12.99 8.98
CA ARG A 121 -9.58 13.64 8.93
C ARG A 121 -8.46 12.66 8.56
N TYR A 122 -8.40 11.49 9.21
CA TYR A 122 -7.35 10.51 8.94
C TYR A 122 -7.56 9.75 7.63
N VAL A 123 -8.80 9.58 7.18
CA VAL A 123 -9.11 9.08 5.83
C VAL A 123 -8.57 10.02 4.74
N SER A 124 -8.67 11.36 4.95
CA SER A 124 -8.07 12.31 4.00
C SER A 124 -6.57 12.11 3.92
N PHE A 125 -5.85 12.12 5.05
CA PHE A 125 -4.40 11.89 5.07
C PHE A 125 -3.99 10.56 4.45
N PHE A 126 -4.75 9.49 4.71
CA PHE A 126 -4.51 8.20 4.09
C PHE A 126 -4.65 8.24 2.57
N LYS A 127 -5.67 8.93 2.07
CA LYS A 127 -5.87 9.08 0.62
C LYS A 127 -4.78 9.91 -0.02
N ASP A 128 -4.31 10.95 0.66
CA ASP A 128 -3.17 11.77 0.21
C ASP A 128 -1.91 10.88 0.13
N ASP A 129 -1.65 10.02 1.12
CA ASP A 129 -0.53 9.05 1.10
C ASP A 129 -0.66 8.05 -0.07
N ILE A 130 -1.88 7.56 -0.36
CA ILE A 130 -2.19 6.66 -1.49
C ILE A 130 -1.92 7.33 -2.85
N GLU A 131 -2.30 8.60 -2.98
CA GLU A 131 -2.06 9.39 -4.18
C GLU A 131 -0.57 9.68 -4.38
N GLU A 132 0.12 10.10 -3.31
CA GLU A 132 1.57 10.36 -3.31
C GLU A 132 2.37 9.10 -3.72
N LEU A 133 1.90 7.91 -3.35
CA LEU A 133 2.48 6.63 -3.74
C LEU A 133 1.99 6.10 -5.10
N ARG A 134 1.23 6.88 -5.86
CA ARG A 134 0.66 6.50 -7.17
C ARG A 134 -0.14 5.19 -7.13
N ILE A 135 -0.75 4.86 -6.01
CA ILE A 135 -1.56 3.66 -5.86
C ILE A 135 -2.90 3.87 -6.56
N LEU A 136 -3.26 2.96 -7.45
CA LEU A 136 -4.55 3.01 -8.16
C LEU A 136 -5.71 2.92 -7.15
N PRO A 137 -6.62 3.90 -7.12
CA PRO A 137 -7.73 3.87 -6.18
C PRO A 137 -8.57 2.61 -6.37
N PRO A 138 -9.15 2.07 -5.30
CA PRO A 138 -10.07 0.94 -5.40
C PRO A 138 -11.39 1.39 -6.06
N ASN A 139 -12.16 0.43 -6.57
CA ASN A 139 -13.51 0.69 -7.05
C ASN A 139 -14.44 1.10 -5.90
N LYS A 140 -14.14 0.63 -4.68
CA LYS A 140 -14.93 0.91 -3.48
C LYS A 140 -14.05 1.11 -2.26
N TRP A 141 -14.20 2.26 -1.60
CA TRP A 141 -13.82 2.47 -0.22
C TRP A 141 -14.98 2.05 0.67
N ALA A 142 -14.83 1.00 1.46
CA ALA A 142 -15.88 0.48 2.33
C ALA A 142 -15.60 0.89 3.78
N ARG A 143 -16.38 1.85 4.30
CA ARG A 143 -16.23 2.34 5.68
C ARG A 143 -17.03 1.47 6.64
N ALA A 144 -16.42 0.94 7.67
CA ALA A 144 -17.01 -0.04 8.57
C ALA A 144 -18.34 0.46 9.21
N SER A 145 -18.41 1.74 9.64
CA SER A 145 -19.62 2.33 10.21
C SER A 145 -20.82 2.39 9.25
N ASP A 146 -20.59 2.42 7.96
CA ASP A 146 -21.67 2.42 6.96
C ASP A 146 -22.27 1.00 6.76
N TYR A 147 -21.59 -0.05 7.24
CA TYR A 147 -21.97 -1.47 7.08
C TYR A 147 -22.48 -2.13 8.35
N VAL A 148 -22.69 -1.40 9.45
CA VAL A 148 -23.09 -1.97 10.75
C VAL A 148 -24.33 -2.86 10.65
N LYS A 149 -25.34 -2.48 9.86
CA LYS A 149 -26.55 -3.31 9.65
C LYS A 149 -26.22 -4.65 8.99
N LYS A 150 -25.25 -4.67 8.06
CA LYS A 150 -24.78 -5.90 7.39
C LYS A 150 -23.98 -6.77 8.35
N GLN A 151 -23.16 -6.16 9.18
CA GLN A 151 -22.40 -6.85 10.22
C GLN A 151 -23.36 -7.49 11.25
N ILE A 152 -24.37 -6.76 11.73
CA ILE A 152 -25.41 -7.31 12.65
C ILE A 152 -26.11 -8.49 11.98
N SER A 153 -26.53 -8.37 10.72
CA SER A 153 -27.19 -9.46 10.00
C SER A 153 -26.29 -10.71 9.83
N LEU A 154 -24.99 -10.50 9.64
CA LEU A 154 -24.03 -11.59 9.58
C LEU A 154 -23.89 -12.28 10.94
N ILE A 155 -23.80 -11.50 12.03
CA ILE A 155 -23.76 -12.02 13.41
C ILE A 155 -25.04 -12.81 13.72
N GLU A 156 -26.21 -12.29 13.35
CA GLU A 156 -27.49 -13.00 13.52
C GLU A 156 -27.47 -14.40 12.89
N THR A 157 -26.93 -14.47 11.66
CA THR A 157 -26.78 -15.76 10.95
C THR A 157 -25.80 -16.71 11.65
N LEU A 158 -24.69 -16.18 12.19
CA LEU A 158 -23.73 -16.98 12.97
C LEU A 158 -24.37 -17.55 14.25
N VAL A 159 -25.16 -16.72 14.97
CA VAL A 159 -25.88 -17.17 16.17
C VAL A 159 -26.92 -18.23 15.82
N GLU A 160 -27.75 -18.00 14.81
CA GLU A 160 -28.78 -18.95 14.35
C GLU A 160 -28.18 -20.30 13.93
N LYS A 161 -26.98 -20.32 13.38
CA LYS A 161 -26.28 -21.53 12.98
C LYS A 161 -25.45 -22.19 14.09
N GLY A 162 -25.41 -21.59 15.29
CA GLY A 162 -24.76 -22.16 16.47
C GLY A 162 -23.24 -21.94 16.51
N PHE A 163 -22.69 -21.00 15.72
CA PHE A 163 -21.27 -20.65 15.70
C PHE A 163 -20.89 -19.59 16.75
N ALA A 164 -21.86 -19.07 17.52
CA ALA A 164 -21.59 -18.01 18.48
C ALA A 164 -22.30 -18.28 19.81
N TYR A 165 -21.72 -17.73 20.88
CA TYR A 165 -22.30 -17.77 22.23
C TYR A 165 -22.20 -16.40 22.93
N GLU A 166 -23.07 -16.18 23.92
CA GLU A 166 -23.08 -14.93 24.67
C GLU A 166 -22.25 -15.05 25.96
N THR A 167 -21.61 -13.95 26.31
CA THR A 167 -20.90 -13.70 27.57
C THR A 167 -21.45 -12.41 28.20
N SER A 168 -20.97 -12.07 29.38
CA SER A 168 -21.38 -10.81 30.06
C SER A 168 -21.01 -9.58 29.23
N ASP A 169 -19.88 -9.60 28.49
CA ASP A 169 -19.34 -8.46 27.77
C ASP A 169 -19.61 -8.47 26.24
N GLY A 170 -20.25 -9.51 25.70
CA GLY A 170 -20.60 -9.56 24.29
C GLY A 170 -20.94 -10.92 23.72
N LEU A 171 -20.79 -11.07 22.43
CA LEU A 171 -20.87 -12.32 21.69
C LEU A 171 -19.51 -12.74 21.17
N TYR A 172 -19.24 -14.02 21.26
CA TYR A 172 -17.99 -14.60 20.79
C TYR A 172 -18.24 -15.71 19.77
N PHE A 173 -17.38 -15.78 18.76
CA PHE A 173 -17.33 -16.90 17.83
C PHE A 173 -16.71 -18.11 18.54
N ASP A 174 -17.38 -19.26 18.48
CA ASP A 174 -16.96 -20.53 19.04
C ASP A 174 -16.12 -21.28 18.00
N ILE A 175 -14.79 -21.17 18.08
CA ILE A 175 -13.89 -21.82 17.12
C ILE A 175 -14.01 -23.34 17.13
N SER A 176 -14.51 -23.95 18.20
CA SER A 176 -14.73 -25.39 18.27
C SER A 176 -15.80 -25.89 17.30
N GLN A 177 -16.70 -25.00 16.87
CA GLN A 177 -17.73 -25.29 15.87
C GLN A 177 -17.21 -25.17 14.43
N PHE A 178 -15.95 -24.68 14.23
CA PHE A 178 -15.31 -24.51 12.94
C PHE A 178 -13.97 -25.26 12.90
N PRO A 179 -13.95 -26.58 12.62
CA PRO A 179 -12.79 -27.45 12.78
C PRO A 179 -11.55 -27.05 11.97
N THR A 180 -11.73 -26.28 10.90
CA THR A 180 -10.63 -25.80 10.03
C THR A 180 -10.08 -24.45 10.46
N TYR A 181 -10.48 -23.91 11.64
CA TYR A 181 -9.94 -22.66 12.17
C TYR A 181 -8.41 -22.73 12.34
N GLY A 182 -7.74 -21.68 11.92
CA GLY A 182 -6.26 -21.62 12.01
C GLY A 182 -5.53 -22.25 10.82
N ARG A 183 -6.23 -22.71 9.76
CA ARG A 183 -5.61 -23.31 8.58
C ARG A 183 -4.72 -22.33 7.82
N LEU A 184 -5.11 -21.06 7.74
CA LEU A 184 -4.27 -20.00 7.23
C LEU A 184 -3.16 -19.71 8.26
N GLY A 185 -1.90 -19.89 7.90
CA GLY A 185 -0.77 -19.75 8.84
C GLY A 185 -0.45 -20.97 9.70
N LYS A 186 -1.24 -22.05 9.63
CA LYS A 186 -1.06 -23.31 10.41
C LYS A 186 -0.90 -23.05 11.91
N ILE A 187 -1.86 -22.32 12.49
CA ILE A 187 -1.81 -21.95 13.91
C ILE A 187 -1.93 -23.20 14.77
N ASN A 188 -1.01 -23.35 15.71
CA ASN A 188 -1.12 -24.38 16.75
C ASN A 188 -2.00 -23.86 17.89
N LEU A 189 -3.27 -24.19 17.84
CA LEU A 189 -4.28 -23.76 18.84
C LEU A 189 -3.95 -24.27 20.26
N GLU A 190 -3.26 -25.41 20.40
CA GLU A 190 -2.85 -25.94 21.71
C GLU A 190 -1.77 -25.07 22.37
N LYS A 191 -0.85 -24.53 21.57
CA LYS A 191 0.19 -23.62 22.08
C LYS A 191 -0.38 -22.26 22.49
N LEU A 192 -1.50 -21.84 21.91
CA LEU A 192 -2.17 -20.60 22.31
C LEU A 192 -2.78 -20.71 23.71
N LYS A 193 -3.17 -21.92 24.16
CA LYS A 193 -3.65 -22.16 25.52
C LYS A 193 -2.60 -21.89 26.60
N SER A 194 -1.33 -22.10 26.30
CA SER A 194 -0.23 -22.05 27.28
C SER A 194 0.50 -20.70 27.35
N GLY A 195 0.28 -19.78 26.40
CA GLY A 195 1.07 -18.56 26.24
C GLY A 195 0.36 -17.23 26.50
N ALA A 196 -0.92 -17.24 26.85
CA ALA A 196 -1.72 -16.03 27.01
C ALA A 196 -1.30 -15.22 28.27
N ARG A 197 -0.46 -14.21 28.06
CA ARG A 197 -0.11 -13.17 29.07
C ARG A 197 -1.21 -12.07 29.21
N ILE A 198 -2.36 -12.25 28.57
CA ILE A 198 -3.44 -11.28 28.54
C ILE A 198 -4.53 -11.79 29.49
N GLU A 199 -5.20 -10.87 30.24
CA GLU A 199 -6.39 -11.21 30.99
C GLU A 199 -7.48 -11.71 30.03
N VAL A 200 -7.52 -13.03 29.85
CA VAL A 200 -8.51 -13.69 29.02
C VAL A 200 -9.86 -13.57 29.75
N ASN A 201 -10.91 -13.09 29.08
CA ASN A 201 -12.27 -13.20 29.60
C ASN A 201 -12.52 -14.64 30.02
N LYS A 202 -12.76 -14.85 31.33
CA LYS A 202 -12.94 -16.18 31.94
C LYS A 202 -14.16 -16.93 31.42
N GLU A 203 -15.08 -16.23 30.77
CA GLU A 203 -16.29 -16.80 30.17
C GLU A 203 -16.06 -17.35 28.77
N LYS A 204 -14.88 -17.10 28.15
CA LYS A 204 -14.53 -17.73 26.88
C LYS A 204 -14.42 -19.24 27.01
N LYS A 205 -15.04 -19.98 26.10
CA LYS A 205 -14.94 -21.45 26.03
C LYS A 205 -13.51 -21.89 25.62
N HIS A 206 -12.89 -21.11 24.73
CA HIS A 206 -11.51 -21.30 24.27
C HIS A 206 -10.79 -19.96 24.21
N PRO A 207 -9.49 -19.87 24.58
CA PRO A 207 -8.73 -18.62 24.54
C PRO A 207 -8.67 -17.95 23.16
N ALA A 208 -8.74 -18.74 22.08
CA ALA A 208 -8.74 -18.25 20.70
C ALA A 208 -10.14 -17.89 20.17
N ASP A 209 -11.21 -18.05 20.94
CA ASP A 209 -12.51 -17.51 20.58
C ASP A 209 -12.39 -15.98 20.50
N PHE A 210 -13.06 -15.37 19.54
CA PHE A 210 -12.93 -13.94 19.28
C PHE A 210 -14.30 -13.24 19.26
N ALA A 211 -14.30 -11.98 19.68
CA ALA A 211 -15.53 -11.20 19.77
C ALA A 211 -16.09 -10.88 18.39
N ILE A 212 -17.39 -11.10 18.21
CA ILE A 212 -18.16 -10.69 17.03
C ILE A 212 -19.11 -9.53 17.35
N TRP A 213 -19.41 -9.31 18.64
CA TRP A 213 -20.12 -8.15 19.18
C TRP A 213 -19.61 -7.85 20.58
N LYS A 214 -19.26 -6.58 20.85
CA LYS A 214 -18.83 -6.11 22.19
C LYS A 214 -19.87 -5.14 22.74
N LYS A 215 -20.40 -5.44 23.93
CA LYS A 215 -21.33 -4.54 24.64
C LYS A 215 -20.59 -3.28 25.07
N SER A 216 -21.25 -2.13 24.90
CA SER A 216 -20.70 -0.82 25.25
C SER A 216 -21.85 0.19 25.46
N ASP A 217 -21.62 1.18 26.30
CA ASP A 217 -22.56 2.32 26.45
C ASP A 217 -22.57 3.23 25.21
N LEU A 218 -21.55 3.13 24.39
CA LEU A 218 -21.43 3.76 23.08
C LEU A 218 -21.60 2.70 21.98
N GLY A 219 -22.04 3.12 20.78
CA GLY A 219 -22.22 2.24 19.63
C GLY A 219 -23.66 2.14 19.15
N TRP A 220 -23.97 1.04 18.47
CA TRP A 220 -25.24 0.81 17.82
C TRP A 220 -26.11 -0.16 18.62
N SER A 221 -27.43 -0.03 18.46
CA SER A 221 -28.38 -0.97 19.06
C SER A 221 -28.45 -2.26 18.27
N SER A 222 -28.46 -3.39 18.99
CA SER A 222 -28.65 -4.74 18.45
C SER A 222 -29.58 -5.56 19.35
N LYS A 223 -29.87 -6.81 18.97
CA LYS A 223 -30.61 -7.77 19.81
C LYS A 223 -29.86 -8.12 21.11
N TRP A 224 -28.54 -7.93 21.13
CA TRP A 224 -27.67 -8.28 22.27
C TRP A 224 -27.30 -7.05 23.12
N GLY A 225 -28.01 -5.96 22.91
CA GLY A 225 -27.76 -4.68 23.57
C GLY A 225 -26.96 -3.71 22.69
N LYS A 226 -26.67 -2.55 23.28
CA LYS A 226 -25.87 -1.52 22.65
C LYS A 226 -24.39 -1.92 22.62
N GLY A 227 -23.65 -1.56 21.54
CA GLY A 227 -22.27 -1.92 21.42
C GLY A 227 -21.70 -1.74 20.02
N PHE A 228 -20.61 -2.44 19.76
CA PHE A 228 -19.88 -2.43 18.50
C PHE A 228 -19.75 -3.85 17.94
N PRO A 229 -19.81 -4.02 16.60
CA PRO A 229 -19.31 -5.23 15.96
C PRO A 229 -17.84 -5.47 16.30
N GLY A 230 -17.42 -6.72 16.36
CA GLY A 230 -16.02 -7.08 16.53
C GLY A 230 -15.18 -6.70 15.29
N TRP A 231 -13.89 -6.50 15.50
CA TRP A 231 -12.98 -6.04 14.43
C TRP A 231 -12.96 -6.95 13.19
N HIS A 232 -13.09 -8.25 13.36
CA HIS A 232 -13.00 -9.21 12.26
C HIS A 232 -14.25 -9.30 11.39
N ILE A 233 -15.46 -9.07 11.99
CA ILE A 233 -16.73 -9.18 11.28
C ILE A 233 -16.93 -8.05 10.25
N GLU A 234 -16.23 -6.94 10.42
CA GLU A 234 -16.29 -5.79 9.52
C GLU A 234 -15.87 -6.20 8.12
N CYS A 235 -14.66 -6.77 7.99
CA CYS A 235 -14.09 -7.18 6.71
C CYS A 235 -14.92 -8.29 6.05
N SER A 236 -15.36 -9.29 6.81
CA SER A 236 -16.24 -10.34 6.31
C SER A 236 -17.53 -9.76 5.70
N ALA A 237 -18.20 -8.85 6.41
CA ALA A 237 -19.44 -8.24 5.95
C ALA A 237 -19.22 -7.32 4.73
N MET A 238 -18.18 -6.48 4.77
CA MET A 238 -17.88 -5.54 3.69
C MET A 238 -17.41 -6.26 2.42
N ALA A 239 -16.54 -7.27 2.54
CA ALA A 239 -16.09 -8.06 1.40
C ALA A 239 -17.26 -8.79 0.73
N MET A 240 -18.09 -9.46 1.50
CA MET A 240 -19.25 -10.17 0.96
C MET A 240 -20.30 -9.24 0.33
N ASP A 241 -20.54 -8.06 0.89
CA ASP A 241 -21.51 -7.10 0.33
C ASP A 241 -21.00 -6.45 -0.96
N THR A 242 -19.69 -6.13 -1.05
CA THR A 242 -19.12 -5.41 -2.19
C THR A 242 -18.67 -6.30 -3.33
N LEU A 243 -18.21 -7.51 -3.03
CA LEU A 243 -17.56 -8.43 -3.99
C LEU A 243 -18.29 -9.78 -4.10
N GLY A 244 -19.17 -10.10 -3.15
CA GLY A 244 -19.90 -11.35 -3.12
C GLY A 244 -19.30 -12.40 -2.17
N LYS A 245 -20.00 -13.56 -2.07
CA LYS A 245 -19.69 -14.60 -1.07
C LYS A 245 -18.33 -15.30 -1.26
N GLN A 246 -17.76 -15.19 -2.42
CA GLN A 246 -16.43 -15.72 -2.78
C GLN A 246 -15.67 -14.64 -3.51
N ILE A 247 -14.39 -14.48 -3.17
CA ILE A 247 -13.50 -13.53 -3.79
C ILE A 247 -12.23 -14.22 -4.29
N ASP A 248 -11.59 -13.66 -5.31
CA ASP A 248 -10.40 -14.26 -5.90
C ASP A 248 -9.19 -14.07 -5.00
N ILE A 249 -8.91 -12.83 -4.60
CA ILE A 249 -7.70 -12.47 -3.89
C ILE A 249 -8.05 -11.62 -2.66
N HIS A 250 -7.46 -11.98 -1.52
CA HIS A 250 -7.46 -11.15 -0.32
C HIS A 250 -6.02 -10.80 0.06
N THR A 251 -5.74 -9.51 0.25
CA THR A 251 -4.38 -9.03 0.57
C THR A 251 -4.30 -8.37 1.94
N GLY A 252 -3.13 -8.46 2.57
CA GLY A 252 -2.84 -7.80 3.85
C GLY A 252 -1.41 -8.01 4.31
N GLY A 253 -1.05 -7.47 5.48
CA GLY A 253 0.22 -7.76 6.12
C GLY A 253 0.28 -9.19 6.66
N GLU A 254 1.47 -9.76 6.76
CA GLU A 254 1.64 -11.13 7.26
C GLU A 254 1.14 -11.34 8.70
N ASP A 255 1.07 -10.27 9.50
CA ASP A 255 0.50 -10.29 10.86
C ASP A 255 -1.00 -10.62 10.89
N LEU A 256 -1.73 -10.30 9.83
CA LEU A 256 -3.15 -10.57 9.73
C LEU A 256 -3.44 -12.07 9.48
N SER A 257 -2.50 -12.79 8.89
CA SER A 257 -2.68 -14.21 8.52
C SER A 257 -2.95 -15.10 9.72
N GLY A 258 -2.34 -14.80 10.86
CA GLY A 258 -2.44 -15.61 12.08
C GLY A 258 -3.75 -15.42 12.86
N THR A 259 -4.40 -14.25 12.76
CA THR A 259 -5.56 -13.90 13.59
C THR A 259 -6.72 -13.42 12.74
N HIS A 260 -6.61 -12.21 12.20
CA HIS A 260 -7.69 -11.49 11.52
C HIS A 260 -8.28 -12.28 10.34
N HIS A 261 -7.44 -12.73 9.42
CA HIS A 261 -7.91 -13.45 8.23
C HIS A 261 -8.45 -14.85 8.54
N ASN A 262 -7.93 -15.54 9.59
CA ASN A 262 -8.56 -16.80 10.06
C ASN A 262 -9.96 -16.57 10.64
N ALA A 263 -10.17 -15.45 11.33
CA ALA A 263 -11.48 -15.08 11.82
C ALA A 263 -12.43 -14.74 10.68
N GLU A 264 -11.97 -14.03 9.66
CA GLU A 264 -12.76 -13.75 8.44
C GLU A 264 -13.16 -15.03 7.70
N ILE A 265 -12.24 -15.98 7.55
CA ILE A 265 -12.51 -17.31 6.98
C ILE A 265 -13.63 -17.98 7.79
N ALA A 266 -13.47 -18.06 9.10
CA ALA A 266 -14.44 -18.75 9.99
C ALA A 266 -15.83 -18.12 9.89
N GLN A 267 -15.93 -16.80 9.97
CA GLN A 267 -17.19 -16.06 9.87
C GLN A 267 -17.86 -16.23 8.51
N SER A 268 -17.10 -16.02 7.43
CA SER A 268 -17.65 -16.01 6.07
C SER A 268 -18.06 -17.43 5.61
N GLU A 269 -17.23 -18.43 5.89
CA GLU A 269 -17.49 -19.80 5.48
C GLU A 269 -18.56 -20.49 6.37
N ALA A 270 -18.62 -20.18 7.67
CA ALA A 270 -19.70 -20.64 8.53
C ALA A 270 -21.07 -20.16 8.04
N VAL A 271 -21.15 -18.91 7.59
CA VAL A 271 -22.40 -18.37 7.06
C VAL A 271 -22.73 -18.91 5.68
N THR A 272 -21.77 -18.98 4.78
CA THR A 272 -22.02 -19.25 3.36
C THR A 272 -21.94 -20.73 2.99
N GLY A 273 -21.17 -21.54 3.74
CA GLY A 273 -20.84 -22.92 3.40
C GLY A 273 -19.94 -23.04 2.17
N LYS A 274 -19.26 -21.95 1.78
CA LYS A 274 -18.38 -21.87 0.60
C LYS A 274 -17.03 -21.34 0.99
N THR A 275 -15.97 -21.73 0.32
CA THR A 275 -14.65 -21.13 0.43
C THR A 275 -14.77 -19.61 0.23
N PHE A 276 -14.28 -18.82 1.16
CA PHE A 276 -14.42 -17.37 1.14
C PHE A 276 -13.44 -16.75 0.14
N VAL A 277 -12.16 -17.08 0.25
CA VAL A 277 -11.10 -16.51 -0.58
C VAL A 277 -10.34 -17.64 -1.27
N LYS A 278 -10.02 -17.45 -2.55
CA LYS A 278 -9.26 -18.42 -3.32
C LYS A 278 -7.75 -18.28 -3.13
N TYR A 279 -7.25 -17.05 -3.08
CA TYR A 279 -5.83 -16.76 -2.94
C TYR A 279 -5.59 -15.73 -1.84
N TRP A 280 -4.78 -16.08 -0.86
CA TRP A 280 -4.37 -15.21 0.24
C TRP A 280 -2.96 -14.68 0.00
N LEU A 281 -2.82 -13.37 -0.18
CA LEU A 281 -1.54 -12.71 -0.43
C LEU A 281 -1.13 -11.87 0.77
N HIS A 282 0.04 -12.16 1.34
CA HIS A 282 0.58 -11.43 2.47
C HIS A 282 1.94 -10.84 2.15
N ASN A 283 2.10 -9.56 2.41
CA ASN A 283 3.41 -8.91 2.34
C ASN A 283 4.15 -9.02 3.67
N ALA A 284 5.47 -9.18 3.58
CA ALA A 284 6.34 -9.19 4.75
C ALA A 284 6.51 -7.79 5.36
N PHE A 285 6.98 -7.75 6.61
CA PHE A 285 7.20 -6.52 7.36
C PHE A 285 8.34 -5.65 6.82
N ILE A 286 8.26 -4.36 7.17
CA ILE A 286 9.41 -3.46 7.20
C ILE A 286 9.93 -3.44 8.63
N THR A 287 11.25 -3.56 8.78
CA THR A 287 11.95 -3.29 10.03
C THR A 287 12.67 -1.96 9.95
N ILE A 288 12.91 -1.31 11.09
CA ILE A 288 13.79 -0.15 11.25
C ILE A 288 14.83 -0.57 12.28
N ASP A 289 16.10 -0.46 11.94
CA ASP A 289 17.20 -0.94 12.79
C ASP A 289 17.00 -2.40 13.25
N ASN A 290 16.55 -3.27 12.33
CA ASN A 290 16.21 -4.66 12.57
C ASN A 290 15.08 -4.88 13.60
N THR A 291 14.32 -3.84 13.94
CA THR A 291 13.18 -3.89 14.86
C THR A 291 11.88 -3.64 14.09
N LYS A 292 10.82 -4.41 14.39
CA LYS A 292 9.50 -4.19 13.78
C LYS A 292 9.03 -2.76 14.00
N VAL A 293 8.51 -2.12 12.95
CA VAL A 293 7.87 -0.81 13.06
C VAL A 293 6.62 -0.92 13.91
N SER A 294 6.53 -0.13 14.97
CA SER A 294 5.40 -0.16 15.90
C SER A 294 5.22 1.18 16.61
N LYS A 295 3.97 1.63 16.74
CA LYS A 295 3.65 2.84 17.49
C LYS A 295 4.03 2.74 18.96
N SER A 296 3.95 1.56 19.55
CA SER A 296 4.33 1.32 20.95
C SER A 296 5.83 1.47 21.22
N LEU A 297 6.67 1.25 20.20
CA LEU A 297 8.11 1.43 20.25
C LEU A 297 8.56 2.86 19.91
N GLY A 298 7.64 3.73 19.47
CA GLY A 298 7.95 5.09 19.08
C GLY A 298 8.84 5.24 17.84
N ASN A 299 9.03 4.15 17.07
CA ASN A 299 9.87 4.11 15.88
C ASN A 299 9.06 4.23 14.56
N THR A 300 7.87 4.83 14.62
CA THR A 300 7.01 4.98 13.44
C THR A 300 7.47 6.13 12.55
N ILE A 301 7.63 5.83 11.27
CA ILE A 301 7.89 6.81 10.21
C ILE A 301 6.64 6.86 9.32
N THR A 302 6.15 8.05 9.01
CA THR A 302 5.02 8.31 8.09
C THR A 302 5.52 8.90 6.77
N MET A 303 4.66 8.95 5.74
CA MET A 303 5.00 9.68 4.50
C MET A 303 5.42 11.12 4.78
N ARG A 304 4.73 11.80 5.70
CA ARG A 304 5.10 13.17 6.08
C ARG A 304 6.55 13.28 6.56
N HIS A 305 7.03 12.33 7.38
CA HIS A 305 8.43 12.31 7.83
C HIS A 305 9.42 12.11 6.68
N LEU A 306 9.04 11.37 5.62
CA LEU A 306 9.86 11.23 4.41
C LEU A 306 9.91 12.56 3.65
N MET A 307 8.73 13.18 3.43
CA MET A 307 8.62 14.46 2.71
C MET A 307 9.34 15.59 3.43
N ASP A 308 9.26 15.69 4.75
CA ASP A 308 9.95 16.68 5.57
C ASP A 308 11.49 16.55 5.47
N ARG A 309 12.00 15.37 5.03
CA ARG A 309 13.42 15.12 4.72
C ARG A 309 13.75 15.18 3.22
N GLY A 310 12.82 15.67 2.40
CA GLY A 310 13.02 15.87 0.97
C GLY A 310 12.90 14.60 0.12
N PHE A 311 12.30 13.54 0.64
CA PHE A 311 11.93 12.36 -0.16
C PHE A 311 10.50 12.50 -0.69
N THR A 312 10.23 11.85 -1.82
CA THR A 312 8.90 11.79 -2.44
C THR A 312 8.28 10.40 -2.29
N GLY A 313 7.00 10.29 -2.60
CA GLY A 313 6.34 8.98 -2.70
C GLY A 313 6.95 8.09 -3.76
N ASP A 314 7.41 8.67 -4.88
CA ASP A 314 8.11 7.93 -5.94
C ASP A 314 9.41 7.30 -5.42
N ASP A 315 10.19 8.01 -4.60
CA ASP A 315 11.42 7.49 -4.00
C ASP A 315 11.13 6.28 -3.10
N TYR A 316 10.08 6.41 -2.28
CA TYR A 316 9.68 5.34 -1.38
C TYR A 316 9.05 4.16 -2.13
N ARG A 317 8.20 4.42 -3.13
CA ARG A 317 7.64 3.38 -4.00
C ARG A 317 8.75 2.62 -4.74
N TYR A 318 9.68 3.33 -5.36
CA TYR A 318 10.82 2.70 -6.04
C TYR A 318 11.63 1.83 -5.08
N TRP A 319 11.95 2.34 -3.87
CA TRP A 319 12.66 1.56 -2.86
C TRP A 319 11.92 0.26 -2.49
N LEU A 320 10.60 0.31 -2.29
CA LEU A 320 9.80 -0.88 -2.02
C LEU A 320 9.88 -1.91 -3.16
N LEU A 321 9.82 -1.43 -4.40
CA LEU A 321 9.82 -2.29 -5.60
C LEU A 321 11.18 -2.95 -5.87
N THR A 322 12.27 -2.47 -5.27
CA THR A 322 13.60 -3.13 -5.37
C THR A 322 13.69 -4.42 -4.57
N SER A 323 12.66 -4.77 -3.81
CA SER A 323 12.58 -6.00 -3.02
C SER A 323 11.29 -6.73 -3.30
N HIS A 324 11.33 -8.06 -3.26
CA HIS A 324 10.13 -8.86 -3.38
C HIS A 324 9.15 -8.60 -2.22
N TYR A 325 7.84 -8.50 -2.48
CA TYR A 325 6.84 -8.12 -1.46
C TYR A 325 6.79 -9.08 -0.26
N ARG A 326 7.13 -10.36 -0.44
CA ARG A 326 7.19 -11.38 0.63
C ARG A 326 8.51 -11.42 1.40
N SER A 327 9.51 -10.67 0.98
CA SER A 327 10.81 -10.61 1.68
C SER A 327 10.80 -9.49 2.72
N PRO A 328 11.17 -9.75 3.98
CA PRO A 328 11.37 -8.66 4.93
C PRO A 328 12.42 -7.67 4.42
N ILE A 329 12.19 -6.39 4.64
CA ILE A 329 13.15 -5.34 4.29
C ILE A 329 13.43 -4.47 5.50
N ASN A 330 14.70 -4.06 5.63
CA ASN A 330 15.13 -3.15 6.69
C ASN A 330 15.23 -1.75 6.13
N PHE A 331 14.43 -0.83 6.65
CA PHE A 331 14.46 0.58 6.29
C PHE A 331 15.69 1.25 6.91
N SER A 332 16.41 1.99 6.11
CA SER A 332 17.36 3.00 6.57
C SER A 332 17.29 4.21 5.65
N TRP A 333 17.70 5.36 6.16
CA TRP A 333 17.73 6.60 5.37
C TRP A 333 18.71 6.51 4.22
N GLU A 334 19.82 5.79 4.40
CA GLU A 334 20.85 5.54 3.37
C GLU A 334 20.31 4.65 2.25
N ALA A 335 19.52 3.63 2.58
CA ALA A 335 18.88 2.77 1.59
C ALA A 335 17.86 3.56 0.76
N LEU A 336 17.04 4.39 1.40
CA LEU A 336 16.09 5.24 0.71
C LEU A 336 16.82 6.30 -0.15
N GLN A 337 17.91 6.89 0.35
CA GLN A 337 18.73 7.84 -0.42
C GLN A 337 19.35 7.18 -1.65
N SER A 338 19.79 5.94 -1.54
CA SER A 338 20.32 5.18 -2.69
C SER A 338 19.24 4.91 -3.75
N ALA A 339 18.03 4.58 -3.30
CA ALA A 339 16.87 4.41 -4.18
C ALA A 339 16.49 5.72 -4.88
N LYS A 340 16.45 6.84 -4.15
CA LYS A 340 16.23 8.17 -4.71
C LYS A 340 17.25 8.50 -5.80
N GLN A 341 18.55 8.26 -5.56
CA GLN A 341 19.58 8.51 -6.55
C GLN A 341 19.45 7.63 -7.80
N ALA A 342 19.04 6.37 -7.63
CA ALA A 342 18.81 5.47 -8.75
C ALA A 342 17.59 5.93 -9.58
N LEU A 343 16.47 6.25 -8.93
CA LEU A 343 15.29 6.77 -9.60
C LEU A 343 15.56 8.10 -10.30
N PHE A 344 16.29 9.01 -9.64
CA PHE A 344 16.70 10.28 -10.23
C PHE A 344 17.49 10.08 -11.54
N ARG A 345 18.43 9.10 -11.56
CA ARG A 345 19.15 8.76 -12.80
C ARG A 345 18.23 8.26 -13.90
N LEU A 346 17.22 7.42 -13.58
CA LEU A 346 16.21 6.96 -14.55
C LEU A 346 15.39 8.13 -15.09
N LYS A 347 14.92 9.00 -14.22
CA LYS A 347 14.15 10.20 -14.61
C LYS A 347 15.00 11.12 -15.50
N ARG A 348 16.27 11.34 -15.19
CA ARG A 348 17.19 12.11 -16.06
C ARG A 348 17.31 11.49 -17.45
N LEU A 349 17.55 10.19 -17.54
CA LEU A 349 17.64 9.51 -18.83
C LEU A 349 16.37 9.72 -19.68
N VAL A 350 15.20 9.55 -19.06
CA VAL A 350 13.92 9.71 -19.74
C VAL A 350 13.69 11.17 -20.16
N TYR A 351 13.78 12.11 -19.23
CA TYR A 351 13.35 13.48 -19.45
C TYR A 351 14.40 14.37 -20.10
N GLU A 352 15.69 14.04 -20.03
CA GLU A 352 16.76 14.84 -20.62
C GLU A 352 17.37 14.17 -21.86
N GLU A 353 17.59 12.86 -21.85
CA GLU A 353 18.36 12.17 -22.90
C GLU A 353 17.48 11.43 -23.91
N TYR A 354 16.44 10.69 -23.45
CA TYR A 354 15.64 9.82 -24.33
C TYR A 354 14.39 10.51 -24.87
N ARG A 355 14.15 11.73 -24.49
CA ARG A 355 12.95 12.53 -24.68
C ARG A 355 12.51 12.79 -26.12
N GLN A 356 12.89 12.02 -27.02
CA GLN A 356 12.36 12.04 -28.37
C GLN A 356 11.09 11.20 -28.43
N LYS A 357 10.19 11.47 -29.39
CA LYS A 357 8.95 10.73 -29.56
C LYS A 357 9.20 9.22 -29.37
N ALA A 358 8.62 8.65 -28.32
CA ALA A 358 8.70 7.23 -28.01
C ALA A 358 8.36 6.42 -29.28
N THR A 359 9.18 5.43 -29.55
CA THR A 359 8.99 4.48 -30.65
C THR A 359 8.41 3.18 -30.12
N VAL A 360 8.36 2.17 -30.96
CA VAL A 360 7.95 0.82 -30.56
C VAL A 360 8.91 0.29 -29.51
N PRO A 361 8.43 -0.16 -28.36
CA PRO A 361 9.28 -0.70 -27.31
C PRO A 361 9.95 -2.01 -27.74
N ASP A 362 11.10 -2.32 -27.14
CA ASP A 362 11.76 -3.60 -27.31
C ASP A 362 10.94 -4.73 -26.67
N GLN A 363 10.49 -5.67 -27.50
CA GLN A 363 9.63 -6.76 -27.04
C GLN A 363 10.40 -7.78 -26.20
N THR A 364 11.68 -7.99 -26.44
CA THR A 364 12.49 -8.98 -25.71
C THR A 364 12.63 -8.56 -24.25
N TYR A 365 12.90 -7.28 -23.99
CA TYR A 365 12.96 -6.76 -22.64
C TYR A 365 11.60 -6.69 -21.96
N LEU A 366 10.54 -6.35 -22.70
CA LEU A 366 9.18 -6.39 -22.15
C LEU A 366 8.73 -7.80 -21.78
N GLU A 367 9.05 -8.81 -22.60
CA GLU A 367 8.74 -10.20 -22.28
C GLU A 367 9.42 -10.66 -21.00
N LYS A 368 10.72 -10.38 -20.82
CA LYS A 368 11.46 -10.69 -19.58
C LYS A 368 10.88 -9.95 -18.37
N PHE A 369 10.57 -8.67 -18.53
CA PHE A 369 9.95 -7.85 -17.49
C PHE A 369 8.60 -8.42 -17.06
N ASP A 370 7.74 -8.75 -18.02
CA ASP A 370 6.43 -9.32 -17.78
C ASP A 370 6.51 -10.75 -17.20
N GLU A 371 7.55 -11.53 -17.51
CA GLU A 371 7.82 -12.83 -16.90
C GLU A 371 8.09 -12.72 -15.39
N HIS A 372 8.93 -11.78 -14.97
CA HIS A 372 9.16 -11.50 -13.56
C HIS A 372 7.86 -11.12 -12.85
N LEU A 373 7.09 -10.21 -13.42
CA LEU A 373 5.83 -9.76 -12.81
C LEU A 373 4.75 -10.84 -12.78
N ALA A 374 4.71 -11.70 -13.78
CA ALA A 374 3.78 -12.83 -13.81
C ALA A 374 4.18 -13.97 -12.86
N ASN A 375 5.41 -13.97 -12.36
CA ASN A 375 5.90 -14.93 -11.36
C ASN A 375 5.91 -14.30 -9.97
N ASP A 376 4.78 -14.35 -9.31
CA ASP A 376 4.59 -13.89 -7.92
C ASP A 376 4.98 -12.40 -7.72
N PHE A 377 4.71 -11.59 -8.74
CA PHE A 377 4.95 -10.14 -8.69
C PHE A 377 6.41 -9.77 -8.35
N ASP A 378 7.39 -10.47 -8.93
CA ASP A 378 8.82 -10.23 -8.74
C ASP A 378 9.24 -8.86 -9.32
N THR A 379 8.94 -7.80 -8.59
CA THR A 379 9.31 -6.43 -8.98
C THR A 379 10.82 -6.21 -8.93
N ALA A 380 11.54 -6.93 -8.09
CA ALA A 380 13.00 -6.82 -8.01
C ALA A 380 13.66 -7.31 -9.30
N GLY A 381 13.24 -8.48 -9.82
CA GLY A 381 13.69 -8.99 -11.12
C GLY A 381 13.25 -8.11 -12.28
N ALA A 382 12.04 -7.56 -12.22
CA ALA A 382 11.54 -6.61 -13.22
C ALA A 382 12.40 -5.32 -13.26
N ILE A 383 12.78 -4.75 -12.10
CA ILE A 383 13.68 -3.59 -12.03
C ILE A 383 15.10 -3.93 -12.51
N ALA A 384 15.60 -5.13 -12.21
CA ALA A 384 16.89 -5.57 -12.75
C ALA A 384 16.85 -5.61 -14.29
N THR A 385 15.81 -6.19 -14.88
CA THR A 385 15.58 -6.20 -16.34
C THR A 385 15.51 -4.79 -16.93
N LEU A 386 14.85 -3.85 -16.24
CA LEU A 386 14.78 -2.45 -16.62
C LEU A 386 16.20 -1.84 -16.71
N TRP A 387 17.03 -2.06 -15.70
CA TRP A 387 18.40 -1.54 -15.70
C TRP A 387 19.31 -2.20 -16.72
N ASP A 388 19.13 -3.48 -17.02
CA ASP A 388 19.85 -4.18 -18.07
C ASP A 388 19.50 -3.60 -19.44
N MET A 389 18.22 -3.32 -19.69
CA MET A 389 17.76 -2.64 -20.92
C MET A 389 18.37 -1.23 -21.05
N VAL A 390 18.43 -0.46 -19.95
CA VAL A 390 19.04 0.88 -19.96
C VAL A 390 20.52 0.82 -20.34
N LYS A 391 21.25 -0.18 -19.88
CA LYS A 391 22.70 -0.36 -20.16
C LYS A 391 23.01 -0.96 -21.53
N ASP A 392 22.02 -1.54 -22.20
CA ASP A 392 22.22 -2.18 -23.49
C ASP A 392 22.55 -1.15 -24.58
N GLU A 393 23.81 -1.11 -25.02
CA GLU A 393 24.30 -0.18 -26.03
C GLU A 393 23.78 -0.49 -27.44
N SER A 394 23.20 -1.66 -27.67
CA SER A 394 22.62 -2.04 -28.96
C SER A 394 21.27 -1.37 -29.22
N LEU A 395 20.59 -0.86 -28.19
CA LEU A 395 19.31 -0.17 -28.28
C LEU A 395 19.50 1.34 -28.42
N ASP A 396 18.77 1.94 -29.34
CA ASP A 396 18.74 3.39 -29.48
C ASP A 396 17.91 4.06 -28.35
N ALA A 397 18.11 5.36 -28.16
CA ALA A 397 17.43 6.14 -27.12
C ALA A 397 15.90 6.13 -27.24
N LYS A 398 15.36 6.06 -28.47
CA LYS A 398 13.90 6.04 -28.69
C LYS A 398 13.29 4.73 -28.27
N THR A 399 13.92 3.62 -28.63
CA THR A 399 13.49 2.27 -28.23
C THR A 399 13.57 2.11 -26.72
N LYS A 400 14.66 2.57 -26.08
CA LYS A 400 14.80 2.61 -24.61
C LYS A 400 13.67 3.42 -23.97
N CYS A 401 13.38 4.61 -24.49
CA CYS A 401 12.29 5.45 -23.98
C CYS A 401 10.93 4.73 -24.08
N GLY A 402 10.61 4.16 -25.24
CA GLY A 402 9.34 3.43 -25.42
C GLY A 402 9.21 2.23 -24.48
N THR A 403 10.33 1.51 -24.26
CA THR A 403 10.36 0.36 -23.35
C THR A 403 10.17 0.79 -21.90
N LEU A 404 10.87 1.84 -21.45
CA LEU A 404 10.69 2.41 -20.11
C LEU A 404 9.26 2.87 -19.85
N MET A 405 8.64 3.57 -20.83
CA MET A 405 7.23 4.00 -20.71
C MET A 405 6.28 2.80 -20.51
N SER A 406 6.50 1.71 -21.26
CA SER A 406 5.67 0.50 -21.12
C SER A 406 5.90 -0.23 -19.80
N MET A 407 7.13 -0.25 -19.28
CA MET A 407 7.44 -0.81 -17.96
C MET A 407 6.83 0.04 -16.84
N ASP A 408 6.83 1.36 -17.00
CA ASP A 408 6.30 2.31 -16.01
C ASP A 408 4.77 2.26 -15.89
N GLU A 409 4.04 1.72 -16.89
CA GLU A 409 2.61 1.44 -16.74
C GLU A 409 2.30 0.56 -15.50
N ILE A 410 3.26 -0.30 -15.10
CA ILE A 410 3.13 -1.16 -13.92
C ILE A 410 3.88 -0.60 -12.72
N LEU A 411 5.15 -0.19 -12.91
CA LEU A 411 5.96 0.30 -11.80
C LEU A 411 5.42 1.62 -11.25
N ASP A 412 4.93 2.50 -12.14
CA ASP A 412 4.39 3.83 -11.86
C ASP A 412 5.27 4.62 -10.89
N ILE A 413 6.51 4.79 -11.31
CA ILE A 413 7.56 5.51 -10.57
C ILE A 413 7.85 6.90 -11.16
N GLY A 414 6.93 7.41 -11.97
CA GLY A 414 6.96 8.75 -12.54
C GLY A 414 7.86 8.88 -13.76
N LEU A 415 8.09 7.82 -14.53
CA LEU A 415 8.83 7.90 -15.82
C LEU A 415 7.92 8.31 -16.97
N SER A 416 6.62 8.02 -16.87
CA SER A 416 5.59 8.32 -17.88
C SER A 416 4.77 9.57 -17.59
N ASP A 417 5.22 10.41 -16.66
CA ASP A 417 4.57 11.67 -16.34
C ASP A 417 4.63 12.65 -17.53
N ASP A 418 3.74 13.65 -17.49
CA ASP A 418 3.85 14.78 -18.39
C ASP A 418 5.25 15.40 -18.28
N LEU A 419 5.73 15.89 -19.43
CA LEU A 419 7.09 16.38 -19.54
C LEU A 419 7.44 17.47 -18.53
N ASN A 420 6.54 18.43 -18.34
CA ASN A 420 6.78 19.53 -17.42
C ASN A 420 6.83 19.03 -15.98
N GLU A 421 5.92 18.10 -15.62
CA GLU A 421 5.92 17.45 -14.31
C GLU A 421 7.17 16.60 -14.12
N GLY A 422 7.57 15.83 -15.13
CA GLY A 422 8.79 15.01 -15.11
C GLY A 422 10.05 15.86 -14.94
N VAL A 423 10.20 16.94 -15.68
CA VAL A 423 11.34 17.88 -15.54
C VAL A 423 11.32 18.55 -14.17
N LYS A 424 10.13 18.95 -13.69
CA LYS A 424 9.97 19.51 -12.35
C LYS A 424 10.35 18.53 -11.26
N SER A 425 10.05 17.24 -11.44
CA SER A 425 10.44 16.16 -10.50
C SER A 425 11.96 15.99 -10.39
N LEU A 426 12.73 16.47 -11.35
CA LEU A 426 14.19 16.55 -11.29
C LEU A 426 14.70 17.76 -10.50
N GLY A 427 13.79 18.56 -9.92
CA GLY A 427 14.16 19.77 -9.20
C GLY A 427 14.60 20.92 -10.12
N VAL A 428 14.44 20.78 -11.44
CA VAL A 428 14.77 21.86 -12.39
C VAL A 428 13.83 23.03 -12.16
N VAL A 429 14.43 24.18 -11.89
CA VAL A 429 13.68 25.42 -11.63
C VAL A 429 13.47 26.14 -12.97
N SER A 430 12.23 26.48 -13.28
CA SER A 430 11.93 27.28 -14.46
C SER A 430 12.46 28.72 -14.31
N ALA A 431 12.79 29.38 -15.43
CA ALA A 431 13.46 30.69 -15.41
C ALA A 431 12.68 31.76 -14.62
N ASP A 432 11.35 31.68 -14.64
CA ASP A 432 10.42 32.56 -13.92
C ASP A 432 10.28 32.25 -12.43
N GLU A 433 10.72 31.06 -11.99
CA GLU A 433 10.71 30.61 -10.60
C GLU A 433 12.07 30.76 -9.90
N ILE A 434 13.13 31.15 -10.60
CA ILE A 434 14.46 31.36 -10.03
C ILE A 434 14.42 32.58 -9.09
N PRO A 435 14.77 32.45 -7.79
CA PRO A 435 14.80 33.60 -6.89
C PRO A 435 15.76 34.68 -7.41
N GLU A 436 15.38 35.94 -7.26
CA GLU A 436 16.18 37.10 -7.73
C GLU A 436 17.63 37.06 -7.26
N LYS A 437 17.85 36.64 -6.00
CA LYS A 437 19.19 36.44 -5.44
C LYS A 437 20.03 35.41 -6.21
N ILE A 438 19.41 34.30 -6.60
CA ILE A 438 20.08 33.24 -7.36
C ILE A 438 20.33 33.70 -8.79
N GLN A 439 19.36 34.38 -9.40
CA GLN A 439 19.53 34.94 -10.74
C GLN A 439 20.69 35.93 -10.79
N SER A 440 20.85 36.79 -9.80
CA SER A 440 21.98 37.71 -9.71
C SER A 440 23.33 36.95 -9.62
N LEU A 441 23.40 35.88 -8.86
CA LEU A 441 24.61 35.04 -8.80
C LEU A 441 24.91 34.33 -10.11
N ILE A 442 23.88 33.90 -10.84
CA ILE A 442 24.04 33.30 -12.17
C ILE A 442 24.63 34.32 -13.14
N ASP A 443 24.10 35.55 -13.17
CA ASP A 443 24.56 36.60 -14.08
C ASP A 443 26.02 37.05 -13.74
N GLU A 444 26.35 37.14 -12.46
CA GLU A 444 27.73 37.41 -12.02
C GLU A 444 28.69 36.28 -12.45
N ARG A 445 28.25 35.02 -12.31
CA ARG A 445 29.04 33.86 -12.72
C ARG A 445 29.28 33.84 -14.23
N GLU A 446 28.26 34.07 -15.04
CA GLU A 446 28.38 34.13 -16.50
C GLU A 446 29.32 35.27 -16.92
N THR A 447 29.25 36.43 -16.28
CA THR A 447 30.19 37.55 -16.48
C THR A 447 31.63 37.12 -16.16
N ALA A 448 31.86 36.41 -15.07
CA ALA A 448 33.18 35.90 -14.71
C ALA A 448 33.70 34.86 -15.73
N ARG A 449 32.84 34.01 -16.26
CA ARG A 449 33.17 33.01 -17.30
C ARG A 449 33.57 33.67 -18.61
N ILE A 450 32.81 34.64 -19.06
CA ILE A 450 33.11 35.42 -20.27
C ILE A 450 34.49 36.09 -20.13
N ALA A 451 34.76 36.61 -18.92
CA ALA A 451 36.04 37.22 -18.59
C ALA A 451 37.18 36.20 -18.30
N ARG A 452 36.91 34.90 -18.41
CA ARG A 452 37.83 33.77 -18.14
C ARG A 452 38.40 33.76 -16.72
N LYS A 453 37.64 34.32 -15.74
CA LYS A 453 38.00 34.33 -14.33
C LYS A 453 37.45 33.07 -13.64
N TRP A 454 38.04 31.93 -13.90
CA TRP A 454 37.55 30.61 -13.51
C TRP A 454 37.39 30.45 -12.01
N GLU A 455 38.40 30.90 -11.22
CA GLU A 455 38.33 30.84 -9.75
C GLU A 455 37.12 31.62 -9.15
N VAL A 456 36.81 32.78 -9.78
CA VAL A 456 35.65 33.58 -9.37
C VAL A 456 34.33 32.85 -9.72
N SER A 457 34.25 32.28 -10.92
CA SER A 457 33.13 31.50 -11.39
C SER A 457 32.85 30.30 -10.47
N ASP A 458 33.89 29.58 -10.06
CA ASP A 458 33.77 28.42 -9.16
C ASP A 458 33.30 28.85 -7.76
N ALA A 459 33.88 29.93 -7.21
CA ALA A 459 33.45 30.48 -5.92
C ALA A 459 31.97 30.92 -5.91
N ILE A 460 31.46 31.45 -7.06
CA ILE A 460 30.06 31.82 -7.19
C ILE A 460 29.18 30.55 -7.28
N ARG A 461 29.62 29.50 -7.98
CA ARG A 461 28.92 28.21 -8.02
C ARG A 461 28.76 27.61 -6.62
N ASP A 462 29.82 27.68 -5.81
CA ASP A 462 29.76 27.23 -4.42
C ASP A 462 28.76 28.05 -3.58
N LYS A 463 28.66 29.36 -3.82
CA LYS A 463 27.64 30.19 -3.17
C LYS A 463 26.20 29.77 -3.57
N ILE A 464 25.97 29.52 -4.85
CA ILE A 464 24.67 29.03 -5.35
C ILE A 464 24.32 27.71 -4.65
N LYS A 465 25.33 26.84 -4.50
CA LYS A 465 25.16 25.55 -3.81
C LYS A 465 24.82 25.69 -2.32
N LEU A 466 25.45 26.65 -1.63
CA LEU A 466 25.12 26.96 -0.23
C LEU A 466 23.69 27.52 -0.05
N GLU A 467 23.13 28.12 -1.09
CA GLU A 467 21.73 28.60 -1.09
C GLU A 467 20.71 27.50 -1.44
N GLY A 468 21.16 26.25 -1.63
CA GLY A 468 20.30 25.09 -1.90
C GLY A 468 20.00 24.89 -3.40
N TYR A 469 20.86 25.38 -4.28
CA TYR A 469 20.70 25.19 -5.73
C TYR A 469 21.99 24.65 -6.35
N ASP A 470 21.88 23.76 -7.31
CA ASP A 470 22.99 23.33 -8.17
C ASP A 470 22.86 23.97 -9.56
N LEU A 471 23.99 24.20 -10.21
CA LEU A 471 24.06 24.83 -11.53
C LEU A 471 24.88 23.94 -12.48
N GLU A 472 24.24 23.51 -13.56
CA GLU A 472 24.85 22.76 -14.65
C GLU A 472 24.92 23.61 -15.93
N ASP A 473 26.09 23.69 -16.57
CA ASP A 473 26.24 24.40 -17.84
C ASP A 473 25.74 23.54 -18.99
N THR A 474 24.77 24.04 -19.74
CA THR A 474 24.24 23.35 -20.93
C THR A 474 24.46 24.17 -22.19
N THR A 475 24.28 23.55 -23.36
CA THR A 475 24.35 24.24 -24.68
C THR A 475 23.29 25.34 -24.83
N HIS A 476 22.27 25.35 -23.96
CA HIS A 476 21.15 26.30 -23.99
C HIS A 476 21.19 27.30 -22.83
N GLY A 477 22.30 27.36 -22.11
CA GLY A 477 22.47 28.21 -20.91
C GLY A 477 22.57 27.41 -19.61
N PRO A 478 22.74 28.10 -18.48
CA PRO A 478 22.84 27.45 -17.19
C PRO A 478 21.48 26.84 -16.79
N LYS A 479 21.50 25.56 -16.39
CA LYS A 479 20.37 24.84 -15.83
C LYS A 479 20.47 24.88 -14.32
N ILE A 480 19.41 25.33 -13.66
CA ILE A 480 19.34 25.43 -12.20
C ILE A 480 18.48 24.31 -11.65
N THR A 481 19.01 23.63 -10.65
CA THR A 481 18.31 22.54 -9.97
C THR A 481 18.28 22.83 -8.47
N LYS A 482 17.15 22.68 -7.84
CA LYS A 482 17.02 22.76 -6.37
C LYS A 482 17.54 21.46 -5.75
N ILE A 483 18.45 21.56 -4.75
CA ILE A 483 19.09 20.43 -4.07
C ILE A 483 18.61 20.28 -2.63
#